data_6e08c59f73e53d15674614146cce35d6
#
_entry.id   6e08c59f73e53d15674614146cce35d6
#
_cell.length_a   1.000
_cell.length_b   1.000
_cell.length_c   1.000
_cell.angle_alpha   90.00
_cell.angle_beta   90.00
_cell.angle_gamma   90.00
#
_symmetry.space_group_name_H-M   'P 1'
#
loop_
_entity.id
_entity.type
_entity.pdbx_description
1 polymer ?
#
loop_
_entity_poly.entity_id
_entity_poly.type
_entity_poly.pdbx_seq_one_letter_code
_entity_poly.pdbx_strand_id
1 'polypeptide(L)'
;MITGDLKSKVDRIWDTMWSGGISNPLSVIEQLTYLLFIKRLDELHTLRERKAARTGRPIEEPIFRPDQNPLRWSRFKETAPEQMFTTVRDAVFPFIKTLGQLGRNGGGGEAEGDSTYSHHMKDALFMMPTPRVLANVVDQLDGIEMADADTKGDLYEDRLG
;
A
#
# COMPACT_ATOMS: atom_id res chain seq x y z
N MET A 1 -2.92 10.56 16.88
CA MET A 1 -1.56 10.88 17.32
C MET A 1 -0.65 9.69 17.13
N ILE A 2 0.52 9.93 16.58
CA ILE A 2 1.51 8.87 16.35
C ILE A 2 2.27 8.63 17.65
N THR A 3 2.34 7.36 18.11
CA THR A 3 3.11 7.01 19.30
C THR A 3 4.61 7.16 19.01
N GLY A 4 5.44 7.23 20.08
CA GLY A 4 6.88 7.35 19.90
C GLY A 4 7.50 6.21 19.11
N ASP A 5 6.99 4.99 19.31
CA ASP A 5 7.47 3.82 18.58
C ASP A 5 7.13 3.91 17.09
N LEU A 6 5.90 4.28 16.76
CA LEU A 6 5.47 4.44 15.38
C LEU A 6 6.25 5.57 14.70
N LYS A 7 6.44 6.69 15.41
CA LYS A 7 7.22 7.80 14.87
C LYS A 7 8.65 7.38 14.53
N SER A 8 9.28 6.60 15.39
CA SER A 8 10.64 6.10 15.11
C SER A 8 10.68 5.21 13.88
N LYS A 9 9.67 4.37 13.72
CA LYS A 9 9.56 3.50 12.53
C LYS A 9 9.39 4.33 11.26
N VAL A 10 8.51 5.34 11.32
CA VAL A 10 8.27 6.24 10.19
C VAL A 10 9.55 7.00 9.83
N ASP A 11 10.26 7.51 10.83
CA ASP A 11 11.50 8.26 10.61
C ASP A 11 12.55 7.40 9.92
N ARG A 12 12.68 6.14 10.30
CA ARG A 12 13.61 5.21 9.67
C ARG A 12 13.27 4.96 8.20
N ILE A 13 11.98 4.75 7.92
CA ILE A 13 11.52 4.54 6.55
C ILE A 13 11.81 5.78 5.70
N TRP A 14 11.51 6.94 6.25
CA TRP A 14 11.80 8.22 5.60
C TRP A 14 13.28 8.32 5.23
N ASP A 15 14.15 8.04 6.22
CA ASP A 15 15.60 8.11 6.01
C ASP A 15 16.06 7.10 4.96
N THR A 16 15.48 5.90 4.96
CA THR A 16 15.82 4.88 3.95
C THR A 16 15.53 5.38 2.55
N MET A 17 14.37 6.00 2.36
CA MET A 17 13.98 6.50 1.05
C MET A 17 14.79 7.72 0.65
N TRP A 18 15.00 8.63 1.58
CA TRP A 18 15.78 9.85 1.33
C TRP A 18 17.23 9.52 0.98
N SER A 19 17.86 8.67 1.78
CA SER A 19 19.23 8.21 1.54
C SER A 19 19.34 7.38 0.29
N GLY A 20 18.27 6.72 -0.11
CA GLY A 20 18.23 5.88 -1.30
C GLY A 20 18.09 6.63 -2.61
N GLY A 21 17.87 7.95 -2.55
CA GLY A 21 17.82 8.77 -3.75
C GLY A 21 16.52 9.48 -4.06
N ILE A 22 15.50 9.32 -3.22
CA ILE A 22 14.24 10.07 -3.39
C ILE A 22 14.38 11.39 -2.63
N SER A 23 14.58 12.48 -3.36
CA SER A 23 14.88 13.77 -2.75
C SER A 23 13.68 14.70 -2.60
N ASN A 24 12.53 14.32 -3.12
CA ASN A 24 11.31 15.13 -3.00
C ASN A 24 10.43 14.58 -1.88
N PRO A 25 10.13 15.37 -0.82
CA PRO A 25 9.29 14.90 0.28
C PRO A 25 7.92 14.40 -0.16
N LEU A 26 7.31 15.03 -1.16
CA LEU A 26 6.01 14.59 -1.68
C LEU A 26 6.12 13.20 -2.31
N SER A 27 7.20 12.95 -3.03
CA SER A 27 7.42 11.63 -3.63
C SER A 27 7.56 10.55 -2.56
N VAL A 28 8.25 10.84 -1.45
CA VAL A 28 8.37 9.90 -0.34
C VAL A 28 6.99 9.57 0.22
N ILE A 29 6.19 10.59 0.50
CA ILE A 29 4.86 10.41 1.06
C ILE A 29 3.97 9.61 0.10
N GLU A 30 4.03 9.91 -1.19
CA GLU A 30 3.22 9.21 -2.19
C GLU A 30 3.60 7.73 -2.28
N GLN A 31 4.90 7.44 -2.32
CA GLN A 31 5.35 6.04 -2.37
C GLN A 31 4.90 5.26 -1.13
N LEU A 32 5.05 5.85 0.05
CA LEU A 32 4.60 5.24 1.29
C LEU A 32 3.09 5.01 1.27
N THR A 33 2.33 5.98 0.78
CA THR A 33 0.88 5.88 0.70
C THR A 33 0.44 4.72 -0.18
N TYR A 34 1.04 4.57 -1.36
CA TYR A 34 0.69 3.47 -2.27
C TYR A 34 1.06 2.12 -1.67
N LEU A 35 2.23 2.01 -1.05
CA LEU A 35 2.65 0.76 -0.42
C LEU A 35 1.76 0.38 0.76
N LEU A 36 1.40 1.36 1.60
CA LEU A 36 0.48 1.12 2.70
C LEU A 36 -0.91 0.74 2.19
N PHE A 37 -1.33 1.32 1.09
CA PHE A 37 -2.60 1.00 0.48
C PHE A 37 -2.67 -0.47 0.06
N ILE A 38 -1.64 -0.96 -0.65
CA ILE A 38 -1.64 -2.36 -1.08
C ILE A 38 -1.55 -3.31 0.12
N LYS A 39 -0.81 -2.93 1.14
CA LYS A 39 -0.75 -3.70 2.39
C LYS A 39 -2.14 -3.79 3.03
N ARG A 40 -2.86 -2.67 3.09
CA ARG A 40 -4.22 -2.64 3.64
C ARG A 40 -5.19 -3.47 2.82
N LEU A 41 -5.07 -3.42 1.50
CA LEU A 41 -5.93 -4.22 0.62
C LEU A 41 -5.73 -5.71 0.88
N ASP A 42 -4.50 -6.15 1.07
CA ASP A 42 -4.21 -7.55 1.37
C ASP A 42 -4.79 -7.96 2.72
N GLU A 43 -4.70 -7.09 3.73
CA GLU A 43 -5.28 -7.37 5.04
C GLU A 43 -6.81 -7.50 4.95
N LEU A 44 -7.46 -6.62 4.20
CA LEU A 44 -8.90 -6.69 3.99
C LEU A 44 -9.30 -7.96 3.26
N HIS A 45 -8.56 -8.32 2.22
CA HIS A 45 -8.82 -9.54 1.46
C HIS A 45 -8.67 -10.77 2.37
N THR A 46 -7.63 -10.78 3.21
CA THR A 46 -7.41 -11.87 4.17
C THR A 46 -8.59 -12.01 5.13
N LEU A 47 -9.13 -10.88 5.62
CA LEU A 47 -10.29 -10.91 6.49
C LEU A 47 -11.50 -11.51 5.77
N ARG A 48 -11.71 -11.18 4.51
CA ARG A 48 -12.80 -11.72 3.70
C ARG A 48 -12.62 -13.21 3.44
N GLU A 49 -11.37 -13.65 3.22
CA GLU A 49 -11.07 -15.07 3.08
C GLU A 49 -11.40 -15.85 4.36
N ARG A 50 -11.04 -15.29 5.52
CA ARG A 50 -11.33 -15.93 6.80
C ARG A 50 -12.82 -16.02 7.06
N LYS A 51 -13.57 -14.99 6.71
CA LYS A 51 -15.01 -14.99 6.84
C LYS A 51 -15.62 -16.06 5.94
N ALA A 52 -15.18 -16.16 4.70
CA ALA A 52 -15.66 -17.17 3.74
C ALA A 52 -15.40 -18.58 4.26
N ALA A 53 -14.21 -18.83 4.79
CA ALA A 53 -13.84 -20.13 5.34
C ALA A 53 -14.72 -20.48 6.54
N ARG A 54 -15.01 -19.51 7.38
CA ARG A 54 -15.80 -19.69 8.59
C ARG A 54 -17.27 -19.97 8.30
N THR A 55 -17.82 -19.30 7.28
CA THR A 55 -19.24 -19.43 6.93
C THR A 55 -19.49 -20.50 5.87
N GLY A 56 -18.46 -21.04 5.25
CA GLY A 56 -18.58 -22.00 4.15
C GLY A 56 -19.13 -21.40 2.87
N ARG A 57 -19.09 -20.08 2.73
CA ARG A 57 -19.60 -19.37 1.57
C ARG A 57 -18.45 -18.87 0.71
N PRO A 58 -18.69 -18.60 -0.58
CA PRO A 58 -17.67 -17.96 -1.40
C PRO A 58 -17.26 -16.61 -0.82
N ILE A 59 -16.04 -16.17 -1.11
CA ILE A 59 -15.56 -14.88 -0.64
C ILE A 59 -16.40 -13.75 -1.25
N GLU A 60 -16.85 -12.83 -0.43
CA GLU A 60 -17.64 -11.67 -0.87
C GLU A 60 -16.69 -10.56 -1.32
N GLU A 61 -16.97 -10.00 -2.49
CA GLU A 61 -16.23 -8.86 -3.03
C GLU A 61 -14.71 -9.05 -2.93
N PRO A 62 -14.15 -10.07 -3.58
CA PRO A 62 -12.72 -10.31 -3.50
C PRO A 62 -11.96 -9.13 -4.10
N ILE A 63 -10.90 -8.70 -3.41
CA ILE A 63 -10.06 -7.60 -3.87
C ILE A 63 -9.09 -8.10 -4.93
N PHE A 64 -8.56 -9.31 -4.73
CA PHE A 64 -7.62 -9.94 -5.65
C PHE A 64 -8.26 -11.18 -6.26
N ARG A 65 -8.12 -11.34 -7.58
CA ARG A 65 -8.47 -12.60 -8.23
C ARG A 65 -7.38 -13.64 -7.93
N PRO A 66 -7.67 -14.94 -8.08
CA PRO A 66 -6.63 -15.97 -7.84
C PRO A 66 -5.35 -15.75 -8.65
N ASP A 67 -5.46 -15.28 -9.88
CA ASP A 67 -4.28 -14.98 -10.72
C ASP A 67 -3.52 -13.73 -10.26
N GLN A 68 -4.09 -12.96 -9.35
CA GLN A 68 -3.47 -11.74 -8.80
C GLN A 68 -2.82 -11.95 -7.44
N ASN A 69 -2.77 -13.18 -6.94
CA ASN A 69 -2.13 -13.47 -5.66
C ASN A 69 -0.69 -12.95 -5.55
N PRO A 70 0.14 -12.99 -6.60
CA PRO A 70 1.50 -12.43 -6.50
C PRO A 70 1.53 -10.94 -6.20
N LEU A 71 0.43 -10.22 -6.42
CA LEU A 71 0.34 -8.79 -6.15
C LEU A 71 0.05 -8.49 -4.68
N ARG A 72 -0.27 -9.49 -3.91
CA ARG A 72 -0.60 -9.32 -2.49
C ARG A 72 0.66 -9.04 -1.69
N TRP A 73 0.54 -8.14 -0.73
CA TRP A 73 1.64 -7.77 0.16
C TRP A 73 2.28 -8.99 0.80
N SER A 74 1.47 -9.91 1.32
CA SER A 74 1.95 -11.12 1.99
C SER A 74 2.75 -12.04 1.07
N ARG A 75 2.58 -11.89 -0.23
CA ARG A 75 3.30 -12.72 -1.21
C ARG A 75 4.58 -12.06 -1.68
N PHE A 76 4.50 -10.82 -2.17
CA PHE A 76 5.70 -10.21 -2.74
C PHE A 76 6.74 -9.83 -1.69
N LYS A 77 6.34 -9.59 -0.44
CA LYS A 77 7.31 -9.28 0.62
C LYS A 77 8.30 -10.42 0.88
N GLU A 78 7.94 -11.65 0.51
CA GLU A 78 8.77 -12.82 0.70
C GLU A 78 9.67 -13.12 -0.49
N THR A 79 9.60 -12.32 -1.54
CA THR A 79 10.42 -12.55 -2.74
C THR A 79 11.75 -11.80 -2.65
N ALA A 80 12.71 -12.23 -3.49
CA ALA A 80 14.01 -11.56 -3.56
C ALA A 80 13.84 -10.11 -4.02
N PRO A 81 14.75 -9.20 -3.63
CA PRO A 81 14.60 -7.78 -3.95
C PRO A 81 14.37 -7.48 -5.42
N GLU A 82 15.07 -8.13 -6.33
CA GLU A 82 14.91 -7.90 -7.76
C GLU A 82 13.54 -8.35 -8.25
N GLN A 83 13.06 -9.50 -7.78
CA GLN A 83 11.75 -10.00 -8.13
C GLN A 83 10.66 -9.11 -7.53
N MET A 84 10.82 -8.70 -6.28
CA MET A 84 9.91 -7.78 -5.62
C MET A 84 9.80 -6.47 -6.41
N PHE A 85 10.94 -5.92 -6.81
CA PHE A 85 11.02 -4.68 -7.57
C PHE A 85 10.22 -4.79 -8.88
N THR A 86 10.45 -5.86 -9.63
CA THR A 86 9.74 -6.10 -10.89
C THR A 86 8.25 -6.26 -10.66
N THR A 87 7.85 -7.04 -9.66
CA THR A 87 6.44 -7.27 -9.34
C THR A 87 5.74 -5.98 -8.97
N VAL A 88 6.35 -5.20 -8.08
CA VAL A 88 5.74 -3.95 -7.60
C VAL A 88 5.66 -2.93 -8.73
N ARG A 89 6.75 -2.76 -9.48
CA ARG A 89 6.78 -1.79 -10.57
C ARG A 89 5.82 -2.16 -11.71
N ASP A 90 5.85 -3.41 -12.15
CA ASP A 90 5.18 -3.81 -13.38
C ASP A 90 3.78 -4.39 -13.17
N ALA A 91 3.42 -4.77 -11.95
CA ALA A 91 2.14 -5.39 -11.68
C ALA A 91 1.36 -4.71 -10.55
N VAL A 92 1.99 -4.44 -9.41
CA VAL A 92 1.28 -3.87 -8.25
C VAL A 92 0.84 -2.43 -8.53
N PHE A 93 1.74 -1.58 -9.00
CA PHE A 93 1.37 -0.19 -9.28
C PHE A 93 0.36 -0.07 -10.42
N PRO A 94 0.47 -0.83 -11.52
CA PRO A 94 -0.61 -0.87 -12.51
C PRO A 94 -1.94 -1.33 -11.93
N PHE A 95 -1.93 -2.30 -11.01
CA PHE A 95 -3.14 -2.75 -10.31
C PHE A 95 -3.77 -1.60 -9.51
N ILE A 96 -2.94 -0.84 -8.77
CA ILE A 96 -3.40 0.32 -8.01
C ILE A 96 -4.05 1.35 -8.92
N LYS A 97 -3.43 1.62 -10.07
CA LYS A 97 -4.00 2.53 -11.06
C LYS A 97 -5.36 2.07 -11.56
N THR A 98 -5.48 0.78 -11.85
CA THR A 98 -6.73 0.21 -12.32
C THR A 98 -7.83 0.38 -11.28
N LEU A 99 -7.52 0.15 -10.01
CA LEU A 99 -8.48 0.36 -8.94
C LEU A 99 -8.93 1.82 -8.86
N GLY A 100 -7.99 2.75 -9.04
CA GLY A 100 -8.31 4.17 -9.05
C GLY A 100 -9.24 4.53 -10.21
N GLN A 101 -9.00 3.98 -11.38
CA GLN A 101 -9.83 4.21 -12.56
C GLN A 101 -11.22 3.62 -12.40
N LEU A 102 -11.32 2.41 -11.86
CA LEU A 102 -12.59 1.75 -11.62
C LEU A 102 -13.43 2.52 -10.59
N GLY A 103 -12.81 2.97 -9.52
CA GLY A 103 -13.50 3.75 -8.51
C GLY A 103 -14.06 5.05 -9.07
N ARG A 104 -13.35 5.64 -10.03
CA ARG A 104 -13.79 6.86 -10.68
C ARG A 104 -14.94 6.63 -11.65
N ASN A 105 -14.89 5.53 -12.40
CA ASN A 105 -15.88 5.23 -13.43
C ASN A 105 -17.06 4.43 -12.89
N GLY A 106 -16.86 3.73 -11.81
CA GLY A 106 -17.88 2.89 -11.21
C GLY A 106 -18.93 3.62 -10.42
N GLY A 107 -18.83 4.87 -10.37
CA GLY A 107 -19.76 5.88 -9.97
C GLY A 107 -20.98 5.59 -9.13
N GLY A 108 -20.94 4.77 -8.20
CA GLY A 108 -22.13 4.46 -7.45
C GLY A 108 -22.18 5.11 -6.09
N GLY A 109 -22.36 6.39 -5.99
CA GLY A 109 -22.70 7.04 -4.72
C GLY A 109 -21.77 6.78 -3.56
N GLU A 110 -20.53 6.66 -3.81
CA GLU A 110 -19.55 6.37 -2.80
C GLU A 110 -19.25 7.53 -1.90
N ALA A 111 -18.72 7.22 -0.72
CA ALA A 111 -18.29 8.22 0.22
C ALA A 111 -17.22 9.12 -0.41
N GLU A 112 -17.20 10.35 0.01
CA GLU A 112 -16.22 11.32 -0.49
C GLU A 112 -14.78 10.86 -0.33
N GLY A 113 -14.49 10.09 0.72
CA GLY A 113 -13.17 9.53 0.95
C GLY A 113 -12.71 8.61 -0.16
N ASP A 114 -13.61 7.77 -0.67
CA ASP A 114 -13.28 6.84 -1.75
C ASP A 114 -12.96 7.59 -3.03
N SER A 115 -13.70 8.64 -3.30
CA SER A 115 -13.49 9.47 -4.47
C SER A 115 -12.10 10.15 -4.44
N THR A 116 -11.67 10.61 -3.27
CA THR A 116 -10.35 11.20 -3.10
C THR A 116 -9.24 10.19 -3.32
N TYR A 117 -9.40 8.98 -2.77
CA TYR A 117 -8.44 7.90 -2.97
C TYR A 117 -8.33 7.52 -4.44
N SER A 118 -9.47 7.35 -5.10
CA SER A 118 -9.50 6.99 -6.51
C SER A 118 -8.76 8.01 -7.35
N HIS A 119 -8.91 9.28 -7.02
CA HIS A 119 -8.23 10.35 -7.75
C HIS A 119 -6.71 10.23 -7.65
N HIS A 120 -6.19 9.95 -6.45
CA HIS A 120 -4.75 9.77 -6.24
C HIS A 120 -4.24 8.47 -6.86
N MET A 121 -5.00 7.39 -6.74
CA MET A 121 -4.58 6.07 -7.21
C MET A 121 -4.43 5.99 -8.72
N LYS A 122 -5.27 6.69 -9.46
CA LYS A 122 -5.20 6.64 -10.93
C LYS A 122 -3.88 7.15 -11.48
N ASP A 123 -3.18 7.98 -10.71
CA ASP A 123 -1.92 8.58 -11.11
C ASP A 123 -0.72 7.95 -10.39
N ALA A 124 -0.91 6.79 -9.77
CA ALA A 124 0.15 6.13 -9.03
C ALA A 124 1.38 5.88 -9.91
N LEU A 125 2.51 6.40 -9.51
CA LEU A 125 3.75 6.28 -10.24
C LEU A 125 4.81 5.63 -9.35
N PHE A 126 5.42 4.56 -9.85
CA PHE A 126 6.47 3.87 -9.12
C PHE A 126 7.78 4.66 -9.23
N MET A 127 8.33 5.07 -8.09
CA MET A 127 9.52 5.91 -8.05
C MET A 127 10.62 5.36 -7.14
N MET A 128 10.55 4.10 -6.74
CA MET A 128 11.62 3.49 -5.96
C MET A 128 12.87 3.37 -6.81
N PRO A 129 14.02 3.88 -6.32
CA PRO A 129 15.22 3.95 -7.15
C PRO A 129 15.90 2.61 -7.37
N THR A 130 15.86 1.71 -6.41
CA THR A 130 16.56 0.41 -6.53
C THR A 130 15.76 -0.69 -5.85
N PRO A 131 16.01 -1.96 -6.22
CA PRO A 131 15.40 -3.09 -5.51
C PRO A 131 15.72 -3.12 -4.03
N ARG A 132 16.94 -2.75 -3.67
CA ARG A 132 17.37 -2.74 -2.27
C ARG A 132 16.58 -1.75 -1.43
N VAL A 133 16.36 -0.55 -1.96
CA VAL A 133 15.57 0.47 -1.25
C VAL A 133 14.13 -0.01 -1.07
N LEU A 134 13.54 -0.55 -2.13
CA LEU A 134 12.18 -1.08 -2.04
C LEU A 134 12.08 -2.19 -1.00
N ALA A 135 13.01 -3.15 -1.03
CA ALA A 135 12.97 -4.27 -0.09
C ALA A 135 13.10 -3.79 1.37
N ASN A 136 13.98 -2.83 1.61
CA ASN A 136 14.13 -2.26 2.95
C ASN A 136 12.87 -1.54 3.41
N VAL A 137 12.24 -0.78 2.52
CA VAL A 137 11.01 -0.06 2.86
C VAL A 137 9.86 -1.04 3.13
N VAL A 138 9.71 -2.06 2.29
CA VAL A 138 8.68 -3.08 2.48
C VAL A 138 8.87 -3.79 3.82
N ASP A 139 10.10 -4.18 4.14
CA ASP A 139 10.40 -4.85 5.40
C ASP A 139 10.04 -3.97 6.60
N GLN A 140 10.39 -2.71 6.54
CA GLN A 140 10.08 -1.77 7.62
C GLN A 140 8.58 -1.50 7.75
N LEU A 141 7.89 -1.34 6.62
CA LEU A 141 6.43 -1.15 6.61
C LEU A 141 5.70 -2.37 7.13
N ASP A 142 6.23 -3.57 6.85
CA ASP A 142 5.61 -4.80 7.32
C ASP A 142 5.55 -4.85 8.85
N GLY A 143 6.46 -4.18 9.52
CA GLY A 143 6.46 -4.09 10.98
C GLY A 143 5.47 -3.09 11.56
N ILE A 144 4.75 -2.35 10.72
CA ILE A 144 3.75 -1.38 11.17
C ILE A 144 2.36 -2.02 11.13
N GLU A 145 1.68 -2.02 12.26
CA GLU A 145 0.32 -2.55 12.31
C GLU A 145 -0.67 -1.52 11.76
N MET A 146 -1.53 -1.99 10.87
CA MET A 146 -2.55 -1.16 10.23
C MET A 146 -3.93 -1.33 10.88
N ALA A 147 -3.95 -1.81 12.12
CA ALA A 147 -5.20 -2.02 12.85
C ALA A 147 -5.92 -0.71 13.12
N ASP A 148 -5.18 0.38 13.21
CA ASP A 148 -5.73 1.71 13.44
C ASP A 148 -6.03 2.37 12.11
N ALA A 149 -7.29 2.69 11.87
CA ALA A 149 -7.74 3.34 10.65
C ALA A 149 -7.08 4.69 10.42
N ASP A 150 -6.63 5.35 11.49
CA ASP A 150 -6.06 6.69 11.42
C ASP A 150 -4.55 6.71 11.17
N THR A 151 -3.90 5.55 11.18
CA THR A 151 -2.44 5.50 10.99
C THR A 151 -1.98 6.26 9.76
N LYS A 152 -2.69 6.10 8.66
CA LYS A 152 -2.35 6.74 7.41
C LYS A 152 -2.51 8.27 7.50
N GLY A 153 -3.59 8.73 8.11
CA GLY A 153 -3.79 10.15 8.34
C GLY A 153 -2.72 10.73 9.24
N ASP A 154 -2.35 10.00 10.28
CA ASP A 154 -1.29 10.41 11.20
C ASP A 154 0.05 10.57 10.49
N LEU A 155 0.36 9.69 9.55
CA LEU A 155 1.59 9.80 8.76
C LEU A 155 1.63 11.11 7.98
N TYR A 156 0.53 11.46 7.34
CA TYR A 156 0.44 12.71 6.59
C TYR A 156 0.60 13.91 7.51
N GLU A 157 -0.12 13.91 8.63
CA GLU A 157 -0.05 15.01 9.58
C GLU A 157 1.35 15.20 10.15
N ASP A 158 2.03 14.10 10.48
CA ASP A 158 3.37 14.16 11.05
C ASP A 158 4.39 14.75 10.07
N ARG A 159 4.24 14.49 8.78
CA ARG A 159 5.21 14.91 7.77
C ARG A 159 4.87 16.22 7.07
N LEU A 160 3.60 16.56 7.00
CA LEU A 160 3.16 17.79 6.34
C LEU A 160 2.79 18.90 7.31
N GLY A 161 2.45 18.53 8.52
CA GLY A 161 2.10 19.48 9.54
C GLY A 161 3.29 19.99 10.29
#